data_4270a3c2059b7d14d93263d7d3335484
#
_entry.id   4270a3c2059b7d14d93263d7d3335484
#
_cell.length_a   1.000
_cell.length_b   1.000
_cell.length_c   1.000
_cell.angle_alpha   90.00
_cell.angle_beta   90.00
_cell.angle_gamma   90.00
#
_symmetry.space_group_name_H-M   'P 1'
#
loop_
_entity.id
_entity.type
_entity.pdbx_description
1 polymer ?
#
loop_
_entity_poly.entity_id
_entity_poly.type
_entity_poly.pdbx_seq_one_letter_code
_entity_poly.pdbx_strand_id
1 'polypeptide(L)'
;DIDYDKLTKYTTSETGDRFQAFYPEELLQILNMFEEMPEGFHKIPNLKYLLRRNTGQDHPLYPTAPAVAWTSLQNGYIEFMDSGFDTTSLDYLHRLIIHEKAHFVYSSLLSEELSNKWNEVGGWYKNPDDPEGWSTTKTTEFVSAYAHGKNPNEDFAESVSFFIINPDKLRSRSLPKYEFIRDYLMQGTVYLSKIREDLTFEVLNLYPDYDYPGKIKSININI
;
A
#
# COMPACT_ATOMS: atom_id res chain seq x y z
N ASP A 1 21.86 -10.84 10.99
CA ASP A 1 22.13 -11.18 9.58
C ASP A 1 20.85 -11.74 8.99
N ILE A 2 20.43 -11.16 7.86
CA ILE A 2 19.25 -11.60 7.13
C ILE A 2 19.66 -12.82 6.30
N ASP A 3 19.00 -13.96 6.53
CA ASP A 3 19.20 -15.14 5.70
C ASP A 3 18.36 -15.00 4.42
N TYR A 4 18.96 -14.38 3.41
CA TYR A 4 18.29 -14.11 2.13
C TYR A 4 17.81 -15.37 1.41
N ASP A 5 18.46 -16.52 1.61
CA ASP A 5 18.06 -17.78 0.97
C ASP A 5 16.74 -18.31 1.53
N LYS A 6 16.40 -17.95 2.75
CA LYS A 6 15.10 -18.29 3.36
C LYS A 6 13.97 -17.34 2.97
N LEU A 7 14.30 -16.13 2.47
CA LEU A 7 13.30 -15.16 2.06
C LEU A 7 12.73 -15.45 0.68
N THR A 8 13.45 -16.18 -0.14
CA THR A 8 13.14 -16.31 -1.55
C THR A 8 12.72 -17.72 -1.92
N LYS A 9 11.43 -17.88 -2.04
CA LYS A 9 10.82 -19.12 -2.53
C LYS A 9 10.95 -19.33 -4.05
N TYR A 10 11.46 -18.33 -4.77
CA TYR A 10 11.15 -18.18 -6.20
C TYR A 10 12.28 -18.50 -7.16
N THR A 11 13.48 -18.61 -6.67
CA THR A 11 14.58 -18.88 -7.57
C THR A 11 15.59 -19.76 -6.90
N THR A 12 15.56 -21.01 -7.27
CA THR A 12 16.61 -21.99 -6.93
C THR A 12 17.98 -21.62 -7.46
N SER A 13 18.09 -20.58 -8.28
CA SER A 13 19.32 -20.12 -8.93
C SER A 13 19.80 -18.74 -8.51
N GLU A 14 19.01 -17.96 -7.78
CA GLU A 14 19.46 -16.66 -7.28
C GLU A 14 20.15 -16.80 -5.92
N THR A 15 21.31 -16.23 -5.82
CA THR A 15 22.12 -16.17 -4.60
C THR A 15 21.75 -14.94 -3.75
N GLY A 16 22.23 -14.84 -2.53
CA GLY A 16 22.07 -13.66 -1.67
C GLY A 16 22.61 -12.34 -2.26
N ASP A 17 23.39 -12.43 -3.34
CA ASP A 17 23.99 -11.28 -4.04
C ASP A 17 23.00 -10.40 -4.82
N ARG A 18 21.72 -10.72 -4.81
CA ARG A 18 20.66 -9.95 -5.51
C ARG A 18 20.16 -8.72 -4.76
N PHE A 19 20.48 -8.60 -3.49
CA PHE A 19 20.05 -7.49 -2.64
C PHE A 19 21.24 -6.67 -2.15
N GLN A 20 20.99 -5.39 -1.99
CA GLN A 20 21.94 -4.42 -1.45
C GLN A 20 21.34 -3.65 -0.28
N ALA A 21 22.16 -2.88 0.42
CA ALA A 21 21.67 -1.87 1.35
C ALA A 21 20.93 -0.76 0.59
N PHE A 22 19.89 -0.20 1.20
CA PHE A 22 19.28 1.03 0.70
C PHE A 22 20.31 2.16 0.70
N TYR A 23 20.24 3.04 -0.29
CA TYR A 23 20.95 4.31 -0.21
C TYR A 23 20.34 5.16 0.91
N PRO A 24 21.14 6.04 1.57
CA PRO A 24 20.67 6.84 2.69
C PRO A 24 19.40 7.67 2.38
N GLU A 25 19.34 8.25 1.18
CA GLU A 25 18.21 9.03 0.70
C GLU A 25 16.95 8.19 0.46
N GLU A 26 17.09 6.96 -0.05
CA GLU A 26 15.98 6.02 -0.22
C GLU A 26 15.41 5.61 1.15
N LEU A 27 16.33 5.28 2.08
CA LEU A 27 15.94 4.88 3.43
C LEU A 27 15.24 6.01 4.18
N LEU A 28 15.72 7.25 4.03
CA LEU A 28 15.11 8.42 4.66
C LEU A 28 13.65 8.61 4.16
N GLN A 29 13.44 8.49 2.86
CA GLN A 29 12.09 8.63 2.29
C GLN A 29 11.15 7.52 2.78
N ILE A 30 11.64 6.27 2.85
CA ILE A 30 10.86 5.15 3.39
C ILE A 30 10.51 5.40 4.86
N LEU A 31 11.47 5.81 5.68
CA LEU A 31 11.26 6.05 7.11
C LEU A 31 10.29 7.22 7.35
N ASN A 32 10.43 8.31 6.61
CA ASN A 32 9.50 9.44 6.70
C ASN A 32 8.06 9.00 6.40
N MET A 33 7.87 8.19 5.36
CA MET A 33 6.54 7.66 5.03
C MET A 33 5.99 6.76 6.15
N PHE A 34 6.84 5.93 6.77
CA PHE A 34 6.42 5.10 7.89
C PHE A 34 6.00 5.93 9.11
N GLU A 35 6.71 7.02 9.42
CA GLU A 35 6.37 7.90 10.54
C GLU A 35 5.02 8.63 10.34
N GLU A 36 4.68 8.94 9.10
CA GLU A 36 3.43 9.62 8.75
C GLU A 36 2.21 8.68 8.72
N MET A 37 2.40 7.37 8.76
CA MET A 37 1.31 6.40 8.73
C MET A 37 0.68 6.17 10.11
N PRO A 38 -0.61 5.76 10.16
CA PRO A 38 -1.23 5.30 11.40
C PRO A 38 -0.44 4.16 12.05
N GLU A 39 -0.42 4.11 13.38
CA GLU A 39 0.30 3.08 14.14
C GLU A 39 -0.03 1.65 13.69
N GLY A 40 -1.28 1.37 13.30
CA GLY A 40 -1.70 0.08 12.76
C GLY A 40 -0.98 -0.34 11.48
N PHE A 41 -0.49 0.63 10.70
CA PHE A 41 0.33 0.37 9.50
C PHE A 41 1.82 0.15 9.81
N HIS A 42 2.28 0.50 11.01
CA HIS A 42 3.68 0.27 11.40
C HIS A 42 3.95 -1.19 11.74
N LYS A 43 2.99 -1.86 12.36
CA LYS A 43 3.14 -3.24 12.88
C LYS A 43 2.22 -4.22 12.20
N ILE A 44 2.39 -4.38 10.88
CA ILE A 44 1.63 -5.39 10.16
C ILE A 44 2.27 -6.77 10.44
N PRO A 45 1.52 -7.76 10.94
CA PRO A 45 2.07 -8.98 11.53
C PRO A 45 3.04 -9.74 10.63
N ASN A 46 2.75 -9.85 9.35
CA ASN A 46 3.53 -10.67 8.41
C ASN A 46 4.60 -9.87 7.64
N LEU A 47 4.59 -8.55 7.69
CA LEU A 47 5.64 -7.73 7.08
C LEU A 47 6.86 -7.68 8.00
N LYS A 48 7.93 -8.35 7.60
CA LYS A 48 9.16 -8.49 8.41
C LYS A 48 10.34 -7.73 7.84
N TYR A 49 10.40 -7.59 6.51
CA TYR A 49 11.57 -7.01 5.86
C TYR A 49 11.18 -6.06 4.74
N LEU A 50 12.05 -5.07 4.55
CA LEU A 50 12.12 -4.25 3.35
C LEU A 50 13.44 -4.59 2.67
N LEU A 51 13.41 -4.93 1.41
CA LEU A 51 14.57 -5.37 0.65
C LEU A 51 14.80 -4.42 -0.52
N ARG A 52 16.05 -4.14 -0.82
CA ARG A 52 16.47 -3.36 -1.99
C ARG A 52 17.20 -4.28 -2.96
N ARG A 53 16.61 -4.48 -4.13
CA ARG A 53 17.29 -5.23 -5.19
C ARG A 53 18.52 -4.47 -5.66
N ASN A 54 19.55 -5.18 -6.10
CA ASN A 54 20.75 -4.57 -6.63
C ASN A 54 20.44 -3.62 -7.78
N THR A 55 21.15 -2.51 -7.82
CA THR A 55 21.06 -1.52 -8.90
C THR A 55 21.24 -2.18 -10.27
N GLY A 56 20.37 -1.85 -11.20
CA GLY A 56 20.33 -2.40 -12.56
C GLY A 56 19.68 -3.77 -12.68
N GLN A 57 19.07 -4.29 -11.61
CA GLN A 57 18.35 -5.57 -11.64
C GLN A 57 16.85 -5.38 -11.52
N ASP A 58 16.13 -5.85 -12.52
CA ASP A 58 14.67 -5.93 -12.49
C ASP A 58 14.18 -7.15 -11.70
N HIS A 59 12.91 -7.11 -11.29
CA HIS A 59 12.29 -8.27 -10.67
C HIS A 59 12.10 -9.40 -11.71
N PRO A 60 12.52 -10.66 -11.43
CA PRO A 60 12.54 -11.73 -12.44
C PRO A 60 11.16 -12.15 -12.94
N LEU A 61 10.12 -12.01 -12.13
CA LEU A 61 8.73 -12.33 -12.50
C LEU A 61 7.93 -11.09 -12.93
N TYR A 62 8.29 -9.93 -12.45
CA TYR A 62 7.58 -8.66 -12.68
C TYR A 62 8.57 -7.55 -13.09
N PRO A 63 9.18 -7.64 -14.28
CA PRO A 63 10.31 -6.79 -14.67
C PRO A 63 9.97 -5.29 -14.76
N THR A 64 8.70 -4.94 -14.83
CA THR A 64 8.26 -3.53 -14.86
C THR A 64 7.75 -3.03 -13.52
N ALA A 65 7.69 -3.89 -12.49
CA ALA A 65 7.21 -3.48 -11.17
C ALA A 65 8.26 -2.64 -10.44
N PRO A 66 7.89 -1.49 -9.86
CA PRO A 66 8.78 -0.67 -9.05
C PRO A 66 8.99 -1.21 -7.63
N ALA A 67 8.02 -1.95 -7.12
CA ALA A 67 8.08 -2.72 -5.89
C ALA A 67 7.18 -3.95 -5.98
N VAL A 68 7.37 -4.92 -5.08
CA VAL A 68 6.56 -6.14 -5.02
C VAL A 68 6.39 -6.57 -3.57
N ALA A 69 5.15 -6.76 -3.13
CA ALA A 69 4.81 -7.28 -1.80
C ALA A 69 4.66 -8.80 -1.81
N TRP A 70 5.42 -9.47 -0.99
CA TRP A 70 5.35 -10.93 -0.77
C TRP A 70 4.61 -11.26 0.52
N THR A 71 3.27 -11.27 0.46
CA THR A 71 2.40 -11.40 1.62
C THR A 71 2.14 -12.85 2.04
N SER A 72 2.32 -13.80 1.14
CA SER A 72 2.01 -15.23 1.37
C SER A 72 3.08 -15.98 2.15
N LEU A 73 4.20 -15.34 2.47
CA LEU A 73 5.30 -15.92 3.21
C LEU A 73 5.12 -15.72 4.72
N GLN A 74 5.61 -16.67 5.52
CA GLN A 74 5.64 -16.53 6.98
C GLN A 74 6.46 -15.30 7.42
N ASN A 75 7.50 -14.97 6.66
CA ASN A 75 8.30 -13.77 6.80
C ASN A 75 8.13 -12.94 5.52
N GLY A 76 7.01 -12.26 5.41
CA GLY A 76 6.70 -11.42 4.26
C GLY A 76 7.63 -10.22 4.15
N TYR A 77 7.80 -9.73 2.94
CA TYR A 77 8.66 -8.58 2.67
C TYR A 77 8.15 -7.75 1.49
N ILE A 78 8.60 -6.51 1.44
CA ILE A 78 8.47 -5.66 0.27
C ILE A 78 9.84 -5.52 -0.37
N GLU A 79 9.91 -5.81 -1.67
CA GLU A 79 11.11 -5.71 -2.47
C GLU A 79 11.01 -4.49 -3.38
N PHE A 80 12.04 -3.63 -3.36
CA PHE A 80 12.09 -2.40 -4.16
C PHE A 80 13.14 -2.51 -5.26
N MET A 81 12.79 -2.09 -6.47
CA MET A 81 13.65 -1.96 -7.63
C MET A 81 14.06 -0.51 -7.85
N ASP A 82 15.03 -0.25 -8.75
CA ASP A 82 15.49 1.10 -9.07
C ASP A 82 14.35 2.02 -9.48
N SER A 83 13.43 1.51 -10.30
CA SER A 83 12.28 2.27 -10.80
C SER A 83 11.32 2.77 -9.71
N GLY A 84 11.38 2.20 -8.50
CA GLY A 84 10.64 2.71 -7.34
C GLY A 84 11.19 4.04 -6.81
N PHE A 85 12.48 4.29 -7.03
CA PHE A 85 13.19 5.48 -6.55
C PHE A 85 13.60 6.44 -7.67
N ASP A 86 13.50 6.00 -8.92
CA ASP A 86 13.84 6.79 -10.11
C ASP A 86 12.72 7.78 -10.47
N THR A 87 12.25 8.51 -9.47
CA THR A 87 11.18 9.51 -9.63
C THR A 87 11.52 10.77 -8.85
N THR A 88 11.18 11.90 -9.46
CA THR A 88 11.26 13.21 -8.79
C THR A 88 10.02 13.53 -7.96
N SER A 89 9.00 12.68 -8.00
CA SER A 89 7.74 12.86 -7.29
C SER A 89 7.73 12.08 -5.98
N LEU A 90 7.80 12.79 -4.85
CA LEU A 90 7.62 12.18 -3.52
C LEU A 90 6.27 11.50 -3.39
N ASP A 91 5.21 12.07 -3.95
CA ASP A 91 3.87 11.48 -3.94
C ASP A 91 3.83 10.09 -4.57
N TYR A 92 4.63 9.89 -5.63
CA TYR A 92 4.70 8.59 -6.29
C TYR A 92 5.31 7.52 -5.35
N LEU A 93 6.45 7.81 -4.73
CA LEU A 93 7.10 6.87 -3.82
C LEU A 93 6.26 6.62 -2.57
N HIS A 94 5.67 7.67 -1.99
CA HIS A 94 4.76 7.54 -0.86
C HIS A 94 3.56 6.65 -1.22
N ARG A 95 2.93 6.90 -2.36
CA ARG A 95 1.84 6.07 -2.85
C ARG A 95 2.25 4.62 -3.05
N LEU A 96 3.44 4.38 -3.62
CA LEU A 96 3.99 3.05 -3.84
C LEU A 96 4.16 2.30 -2.51
N ILE A 97 4.80 2.91 -1.52
CA ILE A 97 5.05 2.29 -0.21
C ILE A 97 3.72 1.95 0.48
N ILE A 98 2.74 2.86 0.45
CA ILE A 98 1.43 2.63 1.04
C ILE A 98 0.71 1.48 0.32
N HIS A 99 0.76 1.46 -1.01
CA HIS A 99 0.18 0.42 -1.85
C HIS A 99 0.73 -0.97 -1.47
N GLU A 100 2.03 -1.13 -1.43
CA GLU A 100 2.66 -2.40 -1.08
C GLU A 100 2.35 -2.83 0.37
N LYS A 101 2.30 -1.90 1.30
CA LYS A 101 1.87 -2.19 2.68
C LYS A 101 0.40 -2.58 2.77
N ALA A 102 -0.46 -1.99 1.94
CA ALA A 102 -1.88 -2.30 1.93
C ALA A 102 -2.16 -3.76 1.50
N HIS A 103 -1.31 -4.36 0.67
CA HIS A 103 -1.39 -5.80 0.38
C HIS A 103 -1.23 -6.65 1.65
N PHE A 104 -0.35 -6.26 2.57
CA PHE A 104 -0.22 -6.93 3.86
C PHE A 104 -1.43 -6.70 4.76
N VAL A 105 -2.00 -5.51 4.76
CA VAL A 105 -3.25 -5.23 5.48
C VAL A 105 -4.37 -6.12 4.95
N TYR A 106 -4.54 -6.17 3.62
CA TYR A 106 -5.56 -6.99 2.98
C TYR A 106 -5.43 -8.47 3.33
N SER A 107 -4.22 -9.01 3.24
CA SER A 107 -3.98 -10.45 3.43
C SER A 107 -3.88 -10.89 4.90
N SER A 108 -3.53 -9.99 5.82
CA SER A 108 -3.19 -10.36 7.21
C SER A 108 -4.12 -9.76 8.27
N LEU A 109 -4.81 -8.66 7.97
CA LEU A 109 -5.61 -7.93 8.94
C LEU A 109 -7.10 -7.88 8.58
N LEU A 110 -7.47 -7.95 7.30
CA LEU A 110 -8.88 -8.05 6.94
C LEU A 110 -9.42 -9.42 7.30
N SER A 111 -10.51 -9.45 8.06
CA SER A 111 -11.28 -10.66 8.25
C SER A 111 -11.94 -11.09 6.93
N GLU A 112 -12.36 -12.35 6.84
CA GLU A 112 -13.13 -12.83 5.69
C GLU A 112 -14.39 -12.00 5.45
N GLU A 113 -15.08 -11.59 6.52
CA GLU A 113 -16.25 -10.73 6.46
C GLU A 113 -15.92 -9.37 5.81
N LEU A 114 -14.84 -8.72 6.23
CA LEU A 114 -14.42 -7.43 5.66
C LEU A 114 -13.93 -7.57 4.22
N SER A 115 -13.24 -8.66 3.89
CA SER A 115 -12.83 -8.93 2.51
C SER A 115 -14.03 -9.14 1.59
N ASN A 116 -15.05 -9.87 2.06
CA ASN A 116 -16.29 -10.05 1.31
C ASN A 116 -17.04 -8.72 1.15
N LYS A 117 -17.11 -7.91 2.20
CA LYS A 117 -17.71 -6.56 2.12
C LYS A 117 -16.95 -5.64 1.16
N TRP A 118 -15.62 -5.73 1.10
CA TRP A 118 -14.84 -5.01 0.10
C TRP A 118 -15.19 -5.46 -1.33
N ASN A 119 -15.33 -6.77 -1.54
CA ASN A 119 -15.74 -7.32 -2.84
C ASN A 119 -17.11 -6.79 -3.26
N GLU A 120 -18.09 -6.76 -2.33
CA GLU A 120 -19.43 -6.20 -2.58
C GLU A 120 -19.35 -4.72 -2.97
N VAL A 121 -18.60 -3.91 -2.21
CA VAL A 121 -18.41 -2.48 -2.47
C VAL A 121 -17.78 -2.24 -3.84
N GLY A 122 -16.77 -3.04 -4.22
CA GLY A 122 -16.10 -2.97 -5.51
C GLY A 122 -16.86 -3.66 -6.65
N GLY A 123 -17.97 -4.37 -6.36
CA GLY A 123 -18.70 -5.15 -7.34
C GLY A 123 -17.92 -6.34 -7.89
N TRP A 124 -16.95 -6.83 -7.14
CA TRP A 124 -16.05 -7.89 -7.54
C TRP A 124 -16.67 -9.28 -7.44
N TYR A 125 -16.42 -10.11 -8.44
CA TYR A 125 -16.83 -11.52 -8.46
C TYR A 125 -15.76 -12.40 -9.13
N LYS A 126 -15.73 -13.67 -8.75
CA LYS A 126 -14.83 -14.66 -9.36
C LYS A 126 -15.20 -14.88 -10.82
N ASN A 127 -14.24 -14.76 -11.71
CA ASN A 127 -14.38 -15.03 -13.12
C ASN A 127 -13.18 -15.85 -13.62
N PRO A 128 -13.31 -17.17 -13.77
CA PRO A 128 -12.23 -18.03 -14.25
C PRO A 128 -11.72 -17.73 -15.67
N ASP A 129 -12.54 -17.04 -16.46
CA ASP A 129 -12.18 -16.65 -17.83
C ASP A 129 -11.34 -15.37 -17.87
N ASP A 130 -11.24 -14.65 -16.77
CA ASP A 130 -10.40 -13.46 -16.64
C ASP A 130 -8.97 -13.87 -16.26
N PRO A 131 -7.92 -13.31 -16.89
CA PRO A 131 -6.53 -13.63 -16.55
C PRO A 131 -6.15 -13.41 -15.08
N GLU A 132 -6.80 -12.44 -14.42
CA GLU A 132 -6.60 -12.17 -12.99
C GLU A 132 -7.55 -13.01 -12.09
N GLY A 133 -8.43 -13.82 -12.70
CA GLY A 133 -9.42 -14.66 -12.01
C GLY A 133 -10.59 -13.89 -11.38
N TRP A 134 -10.70 -12.59 -11.68
CA TRP A 134 -11.71 -11.69 -11.13
C TRP A 134 -12.22 -10.72 -12.18
N SER A 135 -13.49 -10.35 -12.05
CA SER A 135 -14.13 -9.28 -12.82
C SER A 135 -14.99 -8.42 -11.90
N THR A 136 -15.36 -7.23 -12.36
CA THR A 136 -16.20 -6.32 -11.59
C THR A 136 -17.41 -5.85 -12.40
N THR A 137 -18.53 -5.60 -11.72
CA THR A 137 -19.71 -4.96 -12.29
C THR A 137 -19.61 -3.43 -12.34
N LYS A 138 -18.58 -2.86 -11.71
CA LYS A 138 -18.33 -1.41 -11.66
C LYS A 138 -17.40 -0.99 -12.79
N THR A 139 -17.56 0.23 -13.30
CA THR A 139 -16.75 0.75 -14.42
C THR A 139 -16.03 2.05 -14.11
N THR A 140 -16.60 2.93 -13.29
CA THR A 140 -16.10 4.27 -13.03
C THR A 140 -15.63 4.49 -11.59
N GLU A 141 -15.90 3.53 -10.71
CA GLU A 141 -15.68 3.62 -9.27
C GLU A 141 -14.29 3.16 -8.84
N PHE A 142 -13.29 3.49 -9.68
CA PHE A 142 -11.89 3.14 -9.42
C PHE A 142 -10.99 4.38 -9.49
N VAL A 143 -9.99 4.43 -8.63
CA VAL A 143 -9.03 5.54 -8.56
C VAL A 143 -8.02 5.53 -9.70
N SER A 144 -7.80 4.35 -10.31
CA SER A 144 -6.90 4.15 -11.44
C SER A 144 -7.42 3.07 -12.39
N ALA A 145 -6.92 3.05 -13.62
CA ALA A 145 -7.18 1.98 -14.57
C ALA A 145 -6.54 0.66 -14.11
N TYR A 146 -5.44 0.74 -13.37
CA TYR A 146 -4.77 -0.41 -12.78
C TYR A 146 -5.70 -1.11 -11.76
N ALA A 147 -6.27 -0.36 -10.82
CA ALA A 147 -7.23 -0.90 -9.85
C ALA A 147 -8.43 -1.60 -10.51
N HIS A 148 -8.95 -1.01 -11.60
CA HIS A 148 -10.07 -1.59 -12.34
C HIS A 148 -9.72 -2.88 -13.07
N GLY A 149 -8.52 -2.93 -13.67
CA GLY A 149 -8.11 -4.03 -14.57
C GLY A 149 -7.44 -5.22 -13.87
N LYS A 150 -7.44 -5.25 -12.53
CA LYS A 150 -6.76 -6.29 -11.76
C LYS A 150 -7.73 -7.13 -10.93
N ASN A 151 -7.68 -7.01 -9.64
CA ASN A 151 -8.42 -7.85 -8.70
C ASN A 151 -8.76 -7.05 -7.42
N PRO A 152 -9.57 -7.59 -6.51
CA PRO A 152 -9.97 -6.88 -5.28
C PRO A 152 -8.79 -6.43 -4.40
N ASN A 153 -7.70 -7.17 -4.37
CA ASN A 153 -6.54 -6.83 -3.56
C ASN A 153 -5.80 -5.61 -4.11
N GLU A 154 -5.62 -5.55 -5.44
CA GLU A 154 -5.03 -4.38 -6.10
C GLU A 154 -5.92 -3.13 -6.00
N ASP A 155 -7.23 -3.31 -6.16
CA ASP A 155 -8.20 -2.23 -5.95
C ASP A 155 -8.16 -1.72 -4.50
N PHE A 156 -8.02 -2.62 -3.53
CA PHE A 156 -7.86 -2.25 -2.13
C PHE A 156 -6.57 -1.46 -1.90
N ALA A 157 -5.44 -1.96 -2.39
CA ALA A 157 -4.14 -1.32 -2.22
C ALA A 157 -4.09 0.07 -2.86
N GLU A 158 -4.59 0.23 -4.09
CA GLU A 158 -4.74 1.53 -4.74
C GLU A 158 -5.68 2.46 -3.96
N SER A 159 -6.83 1.95 -3.51
CA SER A 159 -7.81 2.77 -2.78
C SER A 159 -7.28 3.25 -1.43
N VAL A 160 -6.55 2.41 -0.69
CA VAL A 160 -5.89 2.81 0.57
C VAL A 160 -4.82 3.86 0.31
N SER A 161 -4.00 3.68 -0.72
CA SER A 161 -2.98 4.67 -1.05
C SER A 161 -3.59 6.02 -1.43
N PHE A 162 -4.67 6.04 -2.21
CA PHE A 162 -5.37 7.28 -2.52
C PHE A 162 -6.13 7.87 -1.33
N PHE A 163 -6.64 7.06 -0.42
CA PHE A 163 -7.25 7.57 0.82
C PHE A 163 -6.25 8.41 1.63
N ILE A 164 -4.98 8.04 1.65
CA ILE A 164 -3.94 8.76 2.38
C ILE A 164 -3.42 9.96 1.57
N ILE A 165 -3.06 9.75 0.30
CA ILE A 165 -2.40 10.80 -0.51
C ILE A 165 -3.41 11.79 -1.13
N ASN A 166 -4.56 11.31 -1.56
CA ASN A 166 -5.58 12.14 -2.22
C ASN A 166 -7.00 11.61 -1.92
N PRO A 167 -7.48 11.79 -0.67
CA PRO A 167 -8.78 11.28 -0.24
C PRO A 167 -9.95 11.81 -1.06
N ASP A 168 -9.87 13.04 -1.56
CA ASP A 168 -10.92 13.64 -2.39
C ASP A 168 -11.09 12.90 -3.71
N LYS A 169 -10.00 12.43 -4.31
CA LYS A 169 -10.08 11.63 -5.53
C LYS A 169 -10.79 10.30 -5.26
N LEU A 170 -10.45 9.59 -4.20
CA LEU A 170 -11.13 8.35 -3.84
C LEU A 170 -12.61 8.61 -3.55
N ARG A 171 -12.93 9.61 -2.73
CA ARG A 171 -14.30 9.99 -2.37
C ARG A 171 -15.14 10.34 -3.60
N SER A 172 -14.57 11.07 -4.54
CA SER A 172 -15.25 11.45 -5.79
C SER A 172 -15.49 10.28 -6.74
N ARG A 173 -14.62 9.27 -6.71
CA ARG A 173 -14.76 8.06 -7.54
C ARG A 173 -15.69 7.05 -6.92
N SER A 174 -15.54 6.78 -5.63
CA SER A 174 -16.37 5.80 -4.92
C SER A 174 -16.50 6.18 -3.44
N LEU A 175 -17.61 6.83 -3.11
CA LEU A 175 -17.95 7.11 -1.71
C LEU A 175 -17.99 5.83 -0.86
N PRO A 176 -18.58 4.70 -1.31
CA PRO A 176 -18.59 3.47 -0.52
C PRO A 176 -17.20 2.91 -0.20
N LYS A 177 -16.24 3.00 -1.13
CA LYS A 177 -14.85 2.59 -0.88
C LYS A 177 -14.16 3.52 0.12
N TYR A 178 -14.37 4.83 -0.05
CA TYR A 178 -13.88 5.83 0.89
C TYR A 178 -14.39 5.58 2.31
N GLU A 179 -15.70 5.38 2.47
CA GLU A 179 -16.33 5.09 3.76
C GLU A 179 -15.85 3.77 4.35
N PHE A 180 -15.69 2.74 3.53
CA PHE A 180 -15.12 1.47 3.99
C PHE A 180 -13.73 1.65 4.61
N ILE A 181 -12.82 2.35 3.92
CA ILE A 181 -11.46 2.58 4.42
C ILE A 181 -11.49 3.46 5.67
N ARG A 182 -12.26 4.56 5.65
CA ARG A 182 -12.42 5.44 6.80
C ARG A 182 -12.90 4.67 8.05
N ASP A 183 -13.94 3.86 7.89
CA ASP A 183 -14.64 3.26 9.03
C ASP A 183 -13.91 2.04 9.59
N TYR A 184 -13.35 1.21 8.72
CA TYR A 184 -12.77 -0.07 9.14
C TYR A 184 -11.25 -0.05 9.31
N LEU A 185 -10.54 0.81 8.57
CA LEU A 185 -9.08 0.90 8.66
C LEU A 185 -8.63 2.12 9.45
N MET A 186 -9.18 3.29 9.13
CA MET A 186 -8.68 4.57 9.62
C MET A 186 -9.42 5.10 10.85
N GLN A 187 -10.40 4.35 11.35
CA GLN A 187 -11.16 4.67 12.57
C GLN A 187 -11.75 6.09 12.58
N GLY A 188 -12.21 6.56 11.44
CA GLY A 188 -12.82 7.88 11.29
C GLY A 188 -11.83 9.03 11.09
N THR A 189 -10.58 8.73 10.75
CA THR A 189 -9.57 9.76 10.49
C THR A 189 -9.28 9.86 9.00
N VAL A 190 -8.88 11.05 8.54
CA VAL A 190 -8.41 11.31 7.18
C VAL A 190 -7.05 11.98 7.21
N TYR A 191 -6.28 11.77 6.17
CA TYR A 191 -5.01 12.45 5.97
C TYR A 191 -5.23 13.66 5.07
N LEU A 192 -4.72 14.80 5.49
CA LEU A 192 -4.68 16.00 4.69
C LEU A 192 -3.22 16.40 4.51
N SER A 193 -2.81 16.48 3.27
CA SER A 193 -1.52 17.02 2.89
C SER A 193 -1.45 18.51 3.21
N LYS A 194 -0.34 18.94 3.79
CA LYS A 194 -0.05 20.35 4.05
C LYS A 194 1.36 20.66 3.59
N ILE A 195 1.47 21.55 2.65
CA ILE A 195 2.76 22.07 2.21
C ILE A 195 3.37 22.90 3.34
N ARG A 196 4.56 22.54 3.74
CA ARG A 196 5.37 23.27 4.69
C ARG A 196 6.40 24.08 3.89
N GLU A 197 6.09 25.36 3.62
CA GLU A 197 6.96 26.26 2.87
C GLU A 197 8.34 26.44 3.53
N ASP A 198 8.39 26.37 4.86
CA ASP A 198 9.61 26.47 5.66
C ASP A 198 10.51 25.23 5.54
N LEU A 199 9.97 24.07 5.15
CA LEU A 199 10.70 22.81 5.05
C LEU A 199 10.92 22.35 3.61
N THR A 200 10.32 23.04 2.64
CA THR A 200 10.37 22.67 1.20
C THR A 200 9.88 21.27 0.87
N PHE A 201 9.11 20.63 1.74
CA PHE A 201 8.47 19.34 1.50
C PHE A 201 7.05 19.34 2.09
N GLU A 202 6.25 18.39 1.60
CA GLU A 202 4.90 18.18 2.02
C GLU A 202 4.86 17.30 3.28
N VAL A 203 4.04 17.70 4.25
CA VAL A 203 3.81 16.94 5.48
C VAL A 203 2.38 16.47 5.50
N LEU A 204 2.17 15.18 5.63
CA LEU A 204 0.85 14.61 5.84
C LEU A 204 0.43 14.78 7.30
N ASN A 205 -0.77 15.30 7.49
CA ASN A 205 -1.34 15.46 8.82
C ASN A 205 -2.60 14.60 8.94
N LEU A 206 -2.78 14.02 10.11
CA LEU A 206 -3.95 13.24 10.45
C LEU A 206 -5.04 14.15 11.05
N TYR A 207 -6.24 14.10 10.47
CA TYR A 207 -7.39 14.86 10.97
C TYR A 207 -8.59 13.93 11.16
N PRO A 208 -9.48 14.26 12.14
CA PRO A 208 -10.77 13.60 12.24
C PRO A 208 -11.60 13.86 10.96
N ASP A 209 -12.26 12.84 10.46
CA ASP A 209 -13.31 13.03 9.46
C ASP A 209 -14.61 13.38 10.20
N TYR A 210 -15.06 14.63 10.08
CA TYR A 210 -16.26 15.13 10.74
C TYR A 210 -17.56 14.46 10.25
N ASP A 211 -17.53 13.85 9.06
CA ASP A 211 -18.65 13.08 8.53
C ASP A 211 -18.69 11.63 9.07
N TYR A 212 -17.73 11.26 9.93
CA TYR A 212 -17.68 9.92 10.50
C TYR A 212 -18.84 9.69 11.49
N PRO A 213 -19.71 8.69 11.27
CA PRO A 213 -20.89 8.46 12.11
C PRO A 213 -20.58 7.83 13.47
N GLY A 214 -19.37 7.33 13.66
CA GLY A 214 -18.91 6.70 14.89
C GLY A 214 -18.34 7.73 15.89
N LYS A 215 -18.08 7.26 17.12
CA LYS A 215 -17.31 8.05 18.06
C LYS A 215 -15.84 8.01 17.65
N ILE A 216 -15.26 9.19 17.38
CA ILE A 216 -13.83 9.33 17.20
C ILE A 216 -13.16 8.92 18.50
N LYS A 217 -12.41 7.82 18.48
CA LYS A 217 -11.56 7.45 19.60
C LYS A 217 -10.47 8.50 19.71
N SER A 218 -10.19 8.99 20.92
CA SER A 218 -9.12 9.95 21.15
C SER A 218 -7.82 9.45 20.49
N ILE A 219 -7.33 10.23 19.56
CA ILE A 219 -6.03 9.97 18.96
C ILE A 219 -5.01 10.41 20.01
N ASN A 220 -4.37 9.45 20.68
CA ASN A 220 -3.21 9.76 21.49
C ASN A 220 -2.05 10.03 20.52
N ILE A 221 -1.93 11.29 20.14
CA ILE A 221 -0.72 11.78 19.49
C ILE A 221 0.31 11.91 20.61
N ASN A 222 1.09 10.87 20.82
CA ASN A 222 2.31 11.00 21.60
C ASN A 222 3.32 11.68 20.66
N ILE A 223 3.45 13.01 20.84
CA ILE A 223 4.53 13.82 20.29
C ILE A 223 5.83 13.44 21.02
#